data_de4a77e5c65b0137b8f4ac6f84d2b4e0
#
_entry.id   de4a77e5c65b0137b8f4ac6f84d2b4e0
#
_cell.length_a   1.000
_cell.length_b   1.000
_cell.length_c   1.000
_cell.angle_alpha   90.00
_cell.angle_beta   90.00
_cell.angle_gamma   90.00
#
_symmetry.space_group_name_H-M   'P 1'
#
loop_
_entity.id
_entity.type
_entity.pdbx_description
1 polymer ?
#
loop_
_entity_poly.entity_id
_entity_poly.type
_entity_poly.pdbx_seq_one_letter_code
_entity_poly.pdbx_strand_id
1 'polypeptide(L)'
;MGLDNFPQKYPCKTRGTAVMSPRLNRDGEQIIDPETNEVMESVDCEETQACGGCPYKNAFAKSGLDSGAVYGMFGTDCWYRGKYGNWLINEAGISDDDDLSFYGNADEATYKTPQSCLTLADAIQDFLNDEPDWTSGDSTAADLRYAEWYLRWAAEECDGLGAWY
;
A
#
# COMPACT_ATOMS: atom_id res chain seq x y z
N MET A 1 -3.65 2.56 -17.83
CA MET A 1 -4.12 2.87 -16.47
C MET A 1 -3.38 1.96 -15.51
N GLY A 2 -2.93 2.47 -14.37
CA GLY A 2 -2.18 1.71 -13.38
C GLY A 2 -3.06 1.43 -12.18
N LEU A 3 -2.95 0.26 -11.56
CA LEU A 3 -3.55 -0.05 -10.28
C LEU A 3 -2.62 0.48 -9.19
N ASP A 4 -3.12 1.38 -8.36
CA ASP A 4 -2.46 1.87 -7.17
C ASP A 4 -3.31 1.56 -5.95
N ASN A 5 -2.68 1.03 -4.89
CA ASN A 5 -3.33 0.73 -3.62
C ASN A 5 -2.98 1.79 -2.58
N PHE A 6 -3.92 2.12 -1.74
CA PHE A 6 -3.74 3.08 -0.65
C PHE A 6 -4.43 2.58 0.62
N PRO A 7 -3.98 3.00 1.81
CA PRO A 7 -4.64 2.65 3.06
C PRO A 7 -6.11 3.06 3.08
N GLN A 8 -7.01 2.14 3.41
CA GLN A 8 -8.43 2.47 3.58
C GLN A 8 -8.63 3.46 4.72
N LYS A 9 -7.90 3.29 5.81
CA LYS A 9 -7.78 4.26 6.90
C LYS A 9 -6.32 4.54 7.17
N TYR A 10 -5.97 5.81 7.23
CA TYR A 10 -4.61 6.22 7.59
C TYR A 10 -4.47 6.19 9.12
N PRO A 11 -3.56 5.38 9.70
CA PRO A 11 -3.42 5.29 11.15
C PRO A 11 -3.08 6.60 11.84
N CYS A 12 -2.31 7.49 11.18
CA CYS A 12 -2.05 8.82 11.71
C CYS A 12 -3.33 9.67 11.83
N LYS A 13 -4.26 9.56 10.90
CA LYS A 13 -5.58 10.20 11.00
C LYS A 13 -6.39 9.60 12.15
N THR A 14 -6.43 8.27 12.22
CA THR A 14 -7.18 7.54 13.27
C THR A 14 -6.65 7.86 14.65
N ARG A 15 -5.33 8.02 14.81
CA ARG A 15 -4.68 8.39 16.08
C ARG A 15 -4.70 9.89 16.37
N GLY A 16 -5.22 10.71 15.45
CA GLY A 16 -5.28 12.17 15.59
C GLY A 16 -3.91 12.86 15.56
N THR A 17 -2.92 12.23 14.98
CA THR A 17 -1.54 12.75 14.87
C THR A 17 -1.20 13.28 13.48
N ALA A 18 -2.13 13.17 12.52
CA ALA A 18 -1.93 13.66 11.17
C ALA A 18 -1.96 15.20 11.14
N VAL A 19 -0.95 15.80 10.55
CA VAL A 19 -1.01 17.18 10.07
C VAL A 19 -1.64 17.15 8.69
N MET A 20 -2.68 17.98 8.48
CA MET A 20 -3.38 18.08 7.23
C MET A 20 -2.92 19.31 6.47
N SER A 21 -2.66 19.16 5.18
CA SER A 21 -2.29 20.26 4.30
C SER A 21 -3.20 20.30 3.06
N PRO A 22 -3.51 21.52 2.55
CA PRO A 22 -4.29 21.66 1.32
C PRO A 22 -3.65 20.90 0.16
N ARG A 23 -4.44 20.17 -0.61
CA ARG A 23 -3.99 19.61 -1.88
C ARG A 23 -3.89 20.72 -2.91
N LEU A 24 -2.78 20.72 -3.64
CA LEU A 24 -2.53 21.71 -4.69
C LEU A 24 -2.59 21.03 -6.07
N ASN A 25 -3.11 21.77 -7.04
CA ASN A 25 -3.02 21.39 -8.45
C ASN A 25 -1.59 21.65 -9.00
N ARG A 26 -1.38 21.40 -10.29
CA ARG A 26 -0.07 21.60 -10.94
C ARG A 26 0.38 23.06 -10.95
N ASP A 27 -0.55 24.00 -10.82
CA ASP A 27 -0.30 25.43 -10.85
C ASP A 27 -0.12 26.02 -9.44
N GLY A 28 -0.20 25.16 -8.40
CA GLY A 28 -0.04 25.55 -7.00
C GLY A 28 -1.30 26.11 -6.34
N GLU A 29 -2.46 25.96 -6.97
CA GLU A 29 -3.75 26.40 -6.43
C GLU A 29 -4.41 25.28 -5.63
N GLN A 30 -5.17 25.65 -4.59
CA GLN A 30 -5.92 24.69 -3.77
C GLN A 30 -7.00 23.99 -4.59
N ILE A 31 -7.08 22.69 -4.45
CA ILE A 31 -8.12 21.89 -5.06
C ILE A 31 -9.36 21.96 -4.17
N ILE A 32 -10.49 22.38 -4.75
CA ILE A 32 -11.79 22.45 -4.08
C ILE A 32 -12.62 21.22 -4.45
N ASP A 33 -13.21 20.60 -3.47
CA ASP A 33 -14.16 19.51 -3.67
C ASP A 33 -15.43 20.09 -4.33
N PRO A 34 -15.84 19.61 -5.51
CA PRO A 34 -16.97 20.15 -6.24
C PRO A 34 -18.32 19.88 -5.57
N GLU A 35 -18.42 18.89 -4.70
CA GLU A 35 -19.67 18.53 -4.01
C GLU A 35 -19.84 19.31 -2.71
N THR A 36 -18.77 19.46 -1.92
CA THR A 36 -18.83 20.13 -0.61
C THR A 36 -18.41 21.59 -0.65
N ASN A 37 -17.73 22.02 -1.72
CA ASN A 37 -17.11 23.33 -1.86
C ASN A 37 -16.06 23.64 -0.78
N GLU A 38 -15.45 22.59 -0.19
CA GLU A 38 -14.39 22.70 0.79
C GLU A 38 -13.03 22.42 0.15
N VAL A 39 -11.96 22.94 0.77
CA VAL A 39 -10.59 22.66 0.32
C VAL A 39 -10.29 21.19 0.58
N MET A 40 -9.89 20.46 -0.46
CA MET A 40 -9.41 19.10 -0.29
C MET A 40 -8.08 19.10 0.45
N GLU A 41 -7.96 18.26 1.46
CA GLU A 41 -6.74 18.11 2.24
C GLU A 41 -6.15 16.71 2.11
N SER A 42 -4.84 16.61 2.27
CA SER A 42 -4.12 15.35 2.41
C SER A 42 -3.21 15.39 3.64
N VAL A 43 -2.79 14.21 4.11
CA VAL A 43 -1.83 14.13 5.20
C VAL A 43 -0.49 14.68 4.72
N ASP A 44 0.03 15.66 5.45
CA ASP A 44 1.41 16.10 5.29
C ASP A 44 2.33 15.17 6.07
N CYS A 45 2.96 14.26 5.36
CA CYS A 45 3.82 13.24 5.98
C CYS A 45 5.15 13.79 6.51
N GLU A 46 5.59 14.95 6.02
CA GLU A 46 6.81 15.60 6.52
C GLU A 46 6.54 16.30 7.86
N GLU A 47 5.43 17.01 7.94
CA GLU A 47 5.00 17.71 9.15
C GLU A 47 4.40 16.74 10.20
N THR A 48 3.86 15.59 9.78
CA THR A 48 3.34 14.55 10.69
C THR A 48 4.48 13.84 11.47
N GLN A 49 5.60 14.48 11.67
CA GLN A 49 6.75 13.94 12.42
C GLN A 49 6.47 13.70 13.91
N ALA A 50 5.39 14.24 14.44
CA ALA A 50 4.95 13.97 15.81
C ALA A 50 4.69 12.47 16.09
N CYS A 51 4.57 11.65 15.04
CA CYS A 51 4.54 10.19 15.14
C CYS A 51 5.94 9.56 15.20
N GLY A 52 7.01 10.34 15.33
CA GLY A 52 8.37 9.82 15.21
C GLY A 52 8.78 9.51 13.76
N GLY A 53 8.26 10.28 12.84
CA GLY A 53 8.24 9.97 11.42
C GLY A 53 6.98 9.14 11.08
N CYS A 54 6.58 9.09 9.81
CA CYS A 54 5.51 8.20 9.40
C CYS A 54 5.75 6.83 10.06
N PRO A 55 4.81 6.28 10.85
CA PRO A 55 5.01 5.00 11.57
C PRO A 55 5.46 3.89 10.62
N TYR A 56 5.20 4.06 9.34
CA TYR A 56 5.53 3.12 8.28
C TYR A 56 6.94 3.23 7.75
N LYS A 57 7.50 4.43 7.67
CA LYS A 57 8.94 4.57 7.46
C LYS A 57 9.72 3.88 8.58
N ASN A 58 9.23 4.01 9.83
CA ASN A 58 9.87 3.38 10.97
C ASN A 58 9.58 1.88 11.08
N ALA A 59 8.35 1.43 10.79
CA ALA A 59 8.01 0.01 10.78
C ALA A 59 8.75 -0.68 9.64
N PHE A 60 8.81 -0.06 8.47
CA PHE A 60 9.54 -0.55 7.33
C PHE A 60 11.06 -0.57 7.59
N ALA A 61 11.65 0.49 8.11
CA ALA A 61 13.06 0.53 8.48
C ALA A 61 13.42 -0.52 9.55
N LYS A 62 12.51 -0.81 10.48
CA LYS A 62 12.69 -1.85 11.50
C LYS A 62 12.50 -3.27 10.95
N SER A 63 11.79 -3.45 9.86
CA SER A 63 11.60 -4.77 9.23
C SER A 63 12.88 -5.32 8.61
N GLY A 64 13.87 -4.46 8.34
CA GLY A 64 15.11 -4.84 7.65
C GLY A 64 14.92 -5.14 6.16
N LEU A 65 13.76 -4.81 5.60
CA LEU A 65 13.46 -5.01 4.19
C LEU A 65 14.06 -3.89 3.33
N ASP A 66 14.51 -4.22 2.14
CA ASP A 66 14.92 -3.23 1.14
C ASP A 66 13.68 -2.65 0.44
N SER A 67 13.63 -1.33 0.33
CA SER A 67 12.60 -0.66 -0.48
C SER A 67 12.96 -0.79 -1.95
N GLY A 68 12.52 -1.85 -2.60
CA GLY A 68 12.56 -1.93 -4.06
C GLY A 68 11.86 -0.70 -4.65
N ALA A 69 12.59 0.17 -5.36
CA ALA A 69 12.08 1.43 -5.89
C ALA A 69 10.90 1.24 -6.86
N VAL A 70 10.73 0.04 -7.41
CA VAL A 70 9.70 -0.30 -8.39
C VAL A 70 8.51 -1.00 -7.74
N TYR A 71 8.74 -1.84 -6.74
CA TYR A 71 7.75 -2.72 -6.11
C TYR A 71 7.33 -2.30 -4.71
N GLY A 72 7.81 -1.16 -4.22
CA GLY A 72 7.54 -0.67 -2.89
C GLY A 72 6.48 0.42 -2.83
N MET A 73 6.26 0.95 -1.63
CA MET A 73 5.46 2.15 -1.42
C MET A 73 6.07 3.34 -2.15
N PHE A 74 5.22 4.19 -2.71
CA PHE A 74 5.64 5.41 -3.39
C PHE A 74 4.88 6.62 -2.86
N GLY A 75 5.46 7.79 -3.09
CA GLY A 75 4.89 9.04 -2.58
C GLY A 75 4.97 9.15 -1.06
N THR A 76 4.28 10.15 -0.52
CA THR A 76 4.21 10.43 0.91
C THR A 76 3.01 9.78 1.59
N ASP A 77 2.08 9.24 0.82
CA ASP A 77 0.76 8.78 1.26
C ASP A 77 0.68 7.27 1.50
N CYS A 78 1.81 6.57 1.59
CA CYS A 78 1.88 5.13 1.80
C CYS A 78 1.17 4.30 0.71
N TRP A 79 1.18 4.79 -0.51
CA TRP A 79 0.62 4.08 -1.65
C TRP A 79 1.57 2.99 -2.12
N TYR A 80 0.98 1.88 -2.54
CA TYR A 80 1.69 0.76 -3.13
C TYR A 80 1.26 0.56 -4.59
N ARG A 81 2.23 0.30 -5.47
CA ARG A 81 1.96 0.03 -6.89
C ARG A 81 1.41 -1.38 -7.07
N GLY A 82 0.11 -1.55 -6.88
CA GLY A 82 -0.58 -2.84 -6.98
C GLY A 82 -0.40 -3.52 -8.34
N LYS A 83 -0.24 -2.74 -9.42
CA LYS A 83 0.08 -3.28 -10.74
C LYS A 83 1.38 -4.11 -10.72
N TYR A 84 2.40 -3.62 -10.06
CA TYR A 84 3.67 -4.35 -9.92
C TYR A 84 3.57 -5.48 -8.91
N GLY A 85 2.80 -5.28 -7.84
CA GLY A 85 2.47 -6.35 -6.90
C GLY A 85 1.78 -7.52 -7.60
N ASN A 86 0.77 -7.25 -8.43
CA ASN A 86 0.11 -8.29 -9.24
C ASN A 86 1.07 -8.98 -10.20
N TRP A 87 1.97 -8.23 -10.80
CA TRP A 87 2.99 -8.84 -11.67
C TRP A 87 3.92 -9.77 -10.88
N LEU A 88 4.38 -9.37 -9.69
CA LEU A 88 5.23 -10.21 -8.81
C LEU A 88 4.54 -11.53 -8.44
N ILE A 89 3.29 -11.48 -7.98
CA ILE A 89 2.57 -12.69 -7.56
C ILE A 89 2.27 -13.60 -8.75
N ASN A 90 2.02 -13.05 -9.94
CA ASN A 90 1.85 -13.82 -11.17
C ASN A 90 3.15 -14.52 -11.58
N GLU A 91 4.29 -13.81 -11.56
CA GLU A 91 5.60 -14.39 -11.85
C GLU A 91 5.98 -15.51 -10.87
N ALA A 92 5.56 -15.38 -9.63
CA ALA A 92 5.73 -16.42 -8.60
C ALA A 92 4.71 -17.57 -8.71
N GLY A 93 3.70 -17.45 -9.59
CA GLY A 93 2.65 -18.47 -9.74
C GLY A 93 1.66 -18.51 -8.58
N ILE A 94 1.53 -17.41 -7.82
CA ILE A 94 0.66 -17.35 -6.63
C ILE A 94 -0.79 -17.01 -6.99
N SER A 95 -1.05 -16.35 -8.09
CA SER A 95 -2.36 -15.75 -8.39
C SER A 95 -3.16 -16.58 -9.38
N ASP A 96 -4.05 -17.42 -8.88
CA ASP A 96 -5.12 -18.06 -9.67
C ASP A 96 -6.54 -17.72 -9.17
N ASP A 97 -6.67 -16.75 -8.22
CA ASP A 97 -7.93 -16.40 -7.55
C ASP A 97 -8.05 -14.90 -7.40
N ASP A 98 -9.26 -14.35 -7.49
CA ASP A 98 -9.53 -12.91 -7.31
C ASP A 98 -9.09 -12.41 -5.92
N ASP A 99 -9.13 -13.26 -4.88
CA ASP A 99 -8.63 -12.92 -3.54
C ASP A 99 -7.10 -12.87 -3.49
N LEU A 100 -6.40 -13.53 -4.41
CA LEU A 100 -4.94 -13.54 -4.54
C LEU A 100 -4.46 -12.48 -5.53
N SER A 101 -4.94 -11.25 -5.39
CA SER A 101 -4.54 -10.10 -6.22
C SER A 101 -4.52 -8.81 -5.42
N PHE A 102 -3.91 -7.77 -5.97
CA PHE A 102 -3.98 -6.40 -5.43
C PHE A 102 -5.24 -5.64 -5.84
N TYR A 103 -6.10 -6.23 -6.67
CA TYR A 103 -7.42 -5.67 -6.94
C TYR A 103 -8.31 -5.76 -5.70
N GLY A 104 -9.37 -4.97 -5.67
CA GLY A 104 -10.42 -5.09 -4.66
C GLY A 104 -11.14 -6.44 -4.77
N ASN A 105 -11.93 -6.78 -3.76
CA ASN A 105 -12.77 -7.97 -3.78
C ASN A 105 -13.82 -7.88 -4.90
N ALA A 106 -14.26 -9.03 -5.41
CA ALA A 106 -15.20 -9.12 -6.54
C ALA A 106 -16.51 -8.32 -6.33
N ASP A 107 -16.97 -8.25 -5.08
CA ASP A 107 -18.20 -7.53 -4.72
C ASP A 107 -17.96 -6.03 -4.46
N GLU A 108 -16.71 -5.62 -4.22
CA GLU A 108 -16.30 -4.25 -3.93
C GLU A 108 -15.00 -3.93 -4.67
N ALA A 109 -15.08 -3.75 -5.98
CA ALA A 109 -13.91 -3.65 -6.87
C ALA A 109 -12.84 -2.59 -6.50
N THR A 110 -13.12 -1.69 -5.57
CA THR A 110 -12.19 -0.66 -5.11
C THR A 110 -11.69 -0.86 -3.67
N TYR A 111 -12.12 -1.94 -3.01
CA TYR A 111 -11.78 -2.21 -1.61
C TYR A 111 -11.30 -3.64 -1.41
N LYS A 112 -10.12 -3.79 -0.80
CA LYS A 112 -9.57 -5.06 -0.37
C LYS A 112 -9.64 -5.13 1.15
N THR A 113 -10.47 -6.05 1.66
CA THR A 113 -10.71 -6.20 3.10
C THR A 113 -9.45 -6.61 3.86
N PRO A 114 -9.36 -6.38 5.19
CA PRO A 114 -8.27 -6.89 6.01
C PRO A 114 -8.05 -8.39 5.82
N GLN A 115 -9.12 -9.17 5.79
CA GLN A 115 -9.03 -10.63 5.62
C GLN A 115 -8.44 -10.99 4.25
N SER A 116 -8.86 -10.32 3.19
CA SER A 116 -8.33 -10.55 1.84
C SER A 116 -6.86 -10.12 1.71
N CYS A 117 -6.44 -9.06 2.42
CA CYS A 117 -5.03 -8.69 2.51
C CYS A 117 -4.21 -9.80 3.20
N LEU A 118 -4.72 -10.37 4.30
CA LEU A 118 -4.05 -11.47 5.00
C LEU A 118 -3.99 -12.74 4.16
N THR A 119 -5.05 -13.07 3.44
CA THR A 119 -5.07 -14.25 2.55
C THR A 119 -3.97 -14.17 1.49
N LEU A 120 -3.80 -13.01 0.85
CA LEU A 120 -2.73 -12.80 -0.11
C LEU A 120 -1.34 -12.81 0.57
N ALA A 121 -1.22 -12.17 1.73
CA ALA A 121 0.04 -12.16 2.49
C ALA A 121 0.47 -13.58 2.90
N ASP A 122 -0.46 -14.40 3.36
CA ASP A 122 -0.19 -15.79 3.74
C ASP A 122 0.25 -16.62 2.53
N ALA A 123 -0.41 -16.45 1.38
CA ALA A 123 -0.02 -17.13 0.14
C ALA A 123 1.41 -16.74 -0.32
N ILE A 124 1.77 -15.45 -0.19
CA ILE A 124 3.14 -15.00 -0.48
C ILE A 124 4.13 -15.62 0.52
N GLN A 125 3.79 -15.67 1.80
CA GLN A 125 4.65 -16.25 2.82
C GLN A 125 4.85 -17.75 2.60
N ASP A 126 3.80 -18.49 2.28
CA ASP A 126 3.89 -19.92 2.00
C ASP A 126 4.80 -20.20 0.81
N PHE A 127 4.67 -19.40 -0.27
CA PHE A 127 5.57 -19.48 -1.41
C PHE A 127 7.03 -19.20 -1.01
N LEU A 128 7.29 -18.16 -0.21
CA LEU A 128 8.64 -17.79 0.23
C LEU A 128 9.25 -18.79 1.21
N ASN A 129 8.43 -19.60 1.92
CA ASN A 129 8.94 -20.69 2.74
C ASN A 129 9.51 -21.83 1.88
N ASP A 130 8.91 -22.07 0.71
CA ASP A 130 9.37 -23.09 -0.23
C ASP A 130 10.50 -22.57 -1.15
N GLU A 131 10.45 -21.30 -1.52
CA GLU A 131 11.36 -20.64 -2.46
C GLU A 131 11.99 -19.36 -1.84
N PRO A 132 12.81 -19.48 -0.77
CA PRO A 132 13.31 -18.33 0.00
C PRO A 132 14.24 -17.40 -0.80
N ASP A 133 14.88 -17.91 -1.84
CA ASP A 133 15.82 -17.20 -2.70
C ASP A 133 15.26 -16.97 -4.12
N TRP A 134 13.92 -16.98 -4.25
CA TRP A 134 13.25 -16.80 -5.53
C TRP A 134 13.70 -15.54 -6.28
N THR A 135 13.88 -15.69 -7.58
CA THR A 135 14.15 -14.60 -8.51
C THR A 135 13.45 -14.83 -9.84
N SER A 136 12.95 -13.75 -10.47
CA SER A 136 12.42 -13.76 -11.85
C SER A 136 12.75 -12.43 -12.52
N GLY A 137 13.60 -12.47 -13.54
CA GLY A 137 14.12 -11.25 -14.17
C GLY A 137 14.85 -10.37 -13.14
N ASP A 138 14.40 -9.14 -12.99
CA ASP A 138 14.94 -8.17 -12.01
C ASP A 138 14.26 -8.25 -10.64
N SER A 139 13.28 -9.16 -10.47
CA SER A 139 12.52 -9.32 -9.23
C SER A 139 13.12 -10.38 -8.34
N THR A 140 12.99 -10.19 -7.05
CA THR A 140 13.58 -11.06 -6.04
C THR A 140 12.59 -11.38 -4.91
N ALA A 141 12.93 -12.36 -4.09
CA ALA A 141 12.19 -12.67 -2.87
C ALA A 141 12.05 -11.45 -1.93
N ALA A 142 12.97 -10.48 -1.97
CA ALA A 142 12.86 -9.25 -1.19
C ALA A 142 11.66 -8.40 -1.60
N ASP A 143 11.33 -8.35 -2.89
CA ASP A 143 10.18 -7.61 -3.40
C ASP A 143 8.87 -8.26 -2.94
N LEU A 144 8.81 -9.60 -2.92
CA LEU A 144 7.66 -10.35 -2.38
C LEU A 144 7.53 -10.15 -0.86
N ARG A 145 8.63 -10.19 -0.10
CA ARG A 145 8.60 -9.90 1.36
C ARG A 145 8.10 -8.50 1.65
N TYR A 146 8.44 -7.53 0.80
CA TYR A 146 7.91 -6.18 0.92
C TYR A 146 6.40 -6.14 0.68
N ALA A 147 5.91 -6.80 -0.37
CA ALA A 147 4.48 -6.89 -0.68
C ALA A 147 3.70 -7.57 0.47
N GLU A 148 4.23 -8.68 1.00
CA GLU A 148 3.67 -9.39 2.15
C GLU A 148 3.57 -8.47 3.38
N TRP A 149 4.66 -7.78 3.72
CA TRP A 149 4.69 -6.84 4.83
C TRP A 149 3.64 -5.73 4.65
N TYR A 150 3.54 -5.14 3.46
CA TYR A 150 2.57 -4.08 3.17
C TYR A 150 1.13 -4.55 3.35
N LEU A 151 0.80 -5.75 2.89
CA LEU A 151 -0.52 -6.34 3.02
C LEU A 151 -0.89 -6.60 4.50
N ARG A 152 0.04 -7.16 5.29
CA ARG A 152 -0.18 -7.38 6.73
C ARG A 152 -0.39 -6.08 7.46
N TRP A 153 0.46 -5.11 7.20
CA TRP A 153 0.32 -3.77 7.74
C TRP A 153 -1.03 -3.14 7.37
N ALA A 154 -1.45 -3.25 6.11
CA ALA A 154 -2.74 -2.74 5.67
C ALA A 154 -3.92 -3.41 6.39
N ALA A 155 -3.83 -4.72 6.63
CA ALA A 155 -4.84 -5.45 7.38
C ALA A 155 -4.92 -5.05 8.85
N GLU A 156 -3.76 -4.90 9.50
CA GLU A 156 -3.67 -4.67 10.95
C GLU A 156 -3.91 -3.21 11.34
N GLU A 157 -3.42 -2.28 10.53
CA GLU A 157 -3.36 -0.85 10.90
C GLU A 157 -4.28 0.04 10.06
N CYS A 158 -4.71 -0.41 8.87
CA CYS A 158 -5.38 0.45 7.89
C CYS A 158 -6.80 0.07 7.53
N ASP A 159 -7.36 -0.98 8.14
CA ASP A 159 -8.69 -1.51 7.77
C ASP A 159 -8.74 -1.96 6.29
N GLY A 160 -7.63 -2.47 5.77
CA GLY A 160 -7.47 -2.91 4.39
C GLY A 160 -6.97 -1.83 3.44
N LEU A 161 -7.16 -2.07 2.14
CA LEU A 161 -6.68 -1.21 1.06
C LEU A 161 -7.81 -0.74 0.16
N GLY A 162 -7.77 0.54 -0.18
CA GLY A 162 -8.46 1.05 -1.35
C GLY A 162 -7.66 0.78 -2.63
N ALA A 163 -8.33 0.75 -3.78
CA ALA A 163 -7.71 0.59 -5.08
C ALA A 163 -8.16 1.72 -6.01
N TRP A 164 -7.21 2.27 -6.75
CA TRP A 164 -7.45 3.26 -7.78
C TRP A 164 -6.89 2.76 -9.12
N TYR A 165 -7.74 2.82 -10.17
CA TYR A 165 -7.43 2.33 -11.52
C TYR A 165 -7.17 3.47 -12.48
#